data_bb186a110cf99c78401db060bd52c1dd
#
_entry.id   bb186a110cf99c78401db060bd52c1dd
#
_cell.length_a   1.000
_cell.length_b   1.000
_cell.length_c   1.000
_cell.angle_alpha   90.00
_cell.angle_beta   90.00
_cell.angle_gamma   90.00
#
_symmetry.space_group_name_H-M   'P 1'
#
loop_
_entity.id
_entity.type
_entity.pdbx_description
1 polymer ?
#
loop_
_entity_poly.entity_id
_entity_poly.type
_entity_poly.pdbx_seq_one_letter_code
_entity_poly.pdbx_strand_id
1 'polypeptide(L)'
;MVGMGMIFDETYRPFFETVHSQGLYDRRFGDVDVTIVGAASKTGQRADRYLAQSAGKIPGFRSFRGDDAVDQMLAEKPTFACVATPDDRHFEASKAILEAGVHLLVE
;
A
#
# COMPACT_ATOMS: atom_id res chain seq x y z
N MET A 1 0.00 -1.12 1.45
CA MET A 1 -0.71 0.00 2.09
C MET A 1 -1.73 -0.52 3.08
N VAL A 2 -1.73 -0.04 4.31
CA VAL A 2 -2.77 -0.35 5.29
C VAL A 2 -3.63 0.89 5.50
N GLY A 3 -4.91 0.79 5.19
CA GLY A 3 -5.85 1.91 5.14
C GLY A 3 -5.84 2.63 3.79
N MET A 4 -6.99 3.08 3.37
CA MET A 4 -7.17 3.84 2.13
C MET A 4 -8.09 5.05 2.39
N GLY A 5 -7.70 5.88 3.34
CA GLY A 5 -8.40 7.12 3.62
C GLY A 5 -8.04 8.23 2.65
N MET A 6 -8.34 9.46 3.07
CA MET A 6 -8.06 10.67 2.29
C MET A 6 -6.58 10.80 1.91
N ILE A 7 -5.66 10.42 2.79
CA ILE A 7 -4.23 10.49 2.52
C ILE A 7 -3.80 9.55 1.38
N PHE A 8 -4.48 8.42 1.21
CA PHE A 8 -4.23 7.57 0.05
C PHE A 8 -4.59 8.31 -1.24
N ASP A 9 -5.77 8.90 -1.32
CA ASP A 9 -6.22 9.59 -2.53
C ASP A 9 -5.39 10.82 -2.87
N GLU A 10 -4.98 11.58 -1.86
CA GLU A 10 -4.29 12.86 -2.05
C GLU A 10 -2.77 12.73 -2.22
N THR A 11 -2.17 11.69 -1.65
CA THR A 11 -0.71 11.57 -1.59
C THR A 11 -0.20 10.29 -2.21
N TYR A 12 -0.62 9.14 -1.69
CA TYR A 12 -0.04 7.86 -2.09
C TYR A 12 -0.44 7.43 -3.50
N ARG A 13 -1.70 7.51 -3.81
CA ARG A 13 -2.20 7.13 -5.14
C ARG A 13 -1.54 7.93 -6.28
N PRO A 14 -1.52 9.27 -6.23
CA PRO A 14 -0.88 10.04 -7.29
C PRO A 14 0.61 9.72 -7.42
N PHE A 15 1.30 9.54 -6.32
CA PHE A 15 2.72 9.15 -6.33
C PHE A 15 2.93 7.81 -7.03
N PHE A 16 2.22 6.77 -6.60
CA PHE A 16 2.41 5.43 -7.17
C PHE A 16 1.99 5.34 -8.64
N GLU A 17 0.91 6.00 -9.02
CA GLU A 17 0.48 6.07 -10.42
C GLU A 17 1.52 6.77 -11.30
N THR A 18 2.08 7.88 -10.81
CA THR A 18 3.13 8.63 -11.52
C THR A 18 4.40 7.80 -11.66
N VAL A 19 4.88 7.20 -10.57
CA VAL A 19 6.10 6.39 -10.59
C VAL A 19 5.93 5.16 -11.48
N HIS A 20 4.76 4.54 -11.46
CA HIS A 20 4.49 3.40 -12.33
C HIS A 20 4.52 3.77 -13.82
N SER A 21 3.95 4.93 -14.19
CA SER A 21 3.88 5.37 -15.59
C SER A 21 5.17 5.99 -16.11
N GLN A 22 5.90 6.72 -15.28
CA GLN A 22 7.08 7.51 -15.67
C GLN A 22 8.41 6.94 -15.18
N GLY A 23 8.37 5.99 -14.24
CA GLY A 23 9.56 5.48 -13.56
C GLY A 23 10.06 6.40 -12.45
N LEU A 24 11.07 5.93 -11.76
CA LEU A 24 11.76 6.66 -10.70
C LEU A 24 13.27 6.48 -10.89
N TYR A 25 14.00 7.58 -10.92
CA TYR A 25 15.45 7.58 -11.04
C TYR A 25 16.10 8.12 -9.77
N ASP A 26 17.08 7.40 -9.24
CA ASP A 26 17.92 7.86 -8.14
C ASP A 26 19.40 7.83 -8.56
N ARG A 27 20.13 8.88 -8.24
CA ARG A 27 21.55 9.00 -8.64
C ARG A 27 22.43 7.85 -8.13
N ARG A 28 22.06 7.24 -7.00
CA ARG A 28 22.84 6.17 -6.35
C ARG A 28 22.48 4.79 -6.88
N PHE A 29 21.23 4.58 -7.26
CA PHE A 29 20.68 3.28 -7.60
C PHE A 29 20.26 3.13 -9.07
N GLY A 30 20.24 4.23 -9.83
CA GLY A 30 19.74 4.24 -11.20
C GLY A 30 18.21 4.20 -11.26
N ASP A 31 17.68 3.47 -12.23
CA ASP A 31 16.23 3.29 -12.36
C ASP A 31 15.71 2.37 -11.25
N VAL A 32 14.67 2.85 -10.56
CA VAL A 32 14.04 2.13 -9.45
C VAL A 32 12.60 1.78 -9.82
N ASP A 33 12.27 0.51 -9.80
CA ASP A 33 10.92 0.03 -9.98
C ASP A 33 10.17 0.07 -8.65
N VAL A 34 9.12 0.89 -8.59
CA VAL A 34 8.25 0.98 -7.42
C VAL A 34 6.83 0.64 -7.83
N THR A 35 6.25 -0.34 -7.17
CA THR A 35 4.86 -0.71 -7.40
C THR A 35 4.14 -0.95 -6.08
N ILE A 36 2.89 -0.56 -6.01
CA ILE A 36 2.04 -0.87 -4.88
C ILE A 36 1.37 -2.24 -5.10
N VAL A 37 1.65 -3.17 -4.22
CA VAL A 37 1.10 -4.54 -4.28
C VAL A 37 -0.41 -4.54 -4.03
N GLY A 38 -0.85 -3.67 -3.12
CA GLY A 38 -2.26 -3.59 -2.77
C GLY A 38 -2.50 -2.84 -1.47
N ALA A 39 -3.74 -2.88 -1.03
CA ALA A 39 -4.16 -2.26 0.21
C ALA A 39 -4.89 -3.25 1.12
N ALA A 40 -4.55 -3.21 2.39
CA ALA A 40 -5.21 -3.97 3.44
C ALA A 40 -6.22 -3.07 4.16
N SER A 41 -7.45 -3.52 4.26
CA SER A 41 -8.50 -2.83 5.00
C SER A 41 -9.54 -3.83 5.50
N LYS A 42 -10.38 -3.41 6.45
CA LYS A 42 -11.36 -4.29 7.04
C LYS A 42 -12.41 -4.77 6.02
N THR A 43 -12.96 -3.86 5.22
CA THR A 43 -14.04 -4.17 4.27
C THR A 43 -13.59 -4.32 2.82
N GLY A 44 -12.47 -3.73 2.46
CA GLY A 44 -11.99 -3.73 1.08
C GLY A 44 -12.75 -2.81 0.13
N GLN A 45 -13.76 -2.09 0.60
CA GLN A 45 -14.64 -1.28 -0.27
C GLN A 45 -13.90 -0.22 -1.07
N ARG A 46 -12.95 0.49 -0.45
CA ARG A 46 -12.21 1.56 -1.13
C ARG A 46 -11.22 0.98 -2.15
N ALA A 47 -10.58 -0.13 -1.82
CA ALA A 47 -9.70 -0.82 -2.76
C ALA A 47 -10.48 -1.37 -3.96
N ASP A 48 -11.63 -1.96 -3.73
CA ASP A 48 -12.50 -2.45 -4.80
C ASP A 48 -12.98 -1.31 -5.70
N ARG A 49 -13.34 -0.16 -5.11
CA ARG A 49 -13.72 1.04 -5.87
C ARG A 49 -12.55 1.55 -6.70
N TYR A 50 -11.37 1.60 -6.13
CA TYR A 50 -10.16 2.01 -6.84
C TYR A 50 -9.88 1.10 -8.02
N LEU A 51 -9.95 -0.21 -7.84
CA LEU A 51 -9.77 -1.19 -8.91
C LEU A 51 -10.79 -1.01 -10.03
N ALA A 52 -12.05 -0.77 -9.70
CA ALA A 52 -13.10 -0.56 -10.68
C ALA A 52 -12.92 0.72 -11.50
N GLN A 53 -12.43 1.79 -10.86
CA GLN A 53 -12.26 3.10 -11.51
C GLN A 53 -10.93 3.27 -12.22
N SER A 54 -9.89 2.54 -11.79
CA SER A 54 -8.51 2.76 -12.20
C SER A 54 -7.85 1.49 -12.73
N ALA A 55 -8.63 0.57 -13.29
CA ALA A 55 -8.14 -0.67 -13.86
C ALA A 55 -7.03 -0.40 -14.89
N GLY A 56 -5.87 -1.01 -14.71
CA GLY A 56 -4.73 -0.87 -15.61
C GLY A 56 -3.76 0.26 -15.25
N LYS A 57 -4.09 1.19 -14.35
CA LYS A 57 -3.15 2.23 -13.90
C LYS A 57 -2.03 1.66 -13.03
N ILE A 58 -2.36 0.71 -12.16
CA ILE A 58 -1.38 -0.02 -11.36
C ILE A 58 -1.68 -1.51 -11.51
N PRO A 59 -1.05 -2.20 -12.47
CA PRO A 59 -1.26 -3.63 -12.67
C PRO A 59 -0.87 -4.44 -11.44
N GLY A 60 -1.69 -5.44 -11.11
CA GLY A 60 -1.43 -6.32 -9.99
C GLY A 60 -1.84 -5.77 -8.62
N PHE A 61 -2.42 -4.56 -8.55
CA PHE A 61 -2.94 -4.04 -7.29
C PHE A 61 -4.06 -4.94 -6.75
N ARG A 62 -3.97 -5.31 -5.47
CA ARG A 62 -4.90 -6.24 -4.84
C ARG A 62 -5.60 -5.63 -3.63
N SER A 63 -6.81 -6.06 -3.39
CA SER A 63 -7.59 -5.72 -2.19
C SER A 63 -7.48 -6.86 -1.18
N PHE A 64 -6.83 -6.61 -0.05
CA PHE A 64 -6.76 -7.53 1.08
C PHE A 64 -7.79 -7.09 2.12
N ARG A 65 -8.66 -7.99 2.52
CA ARG A 65 -9.79 -7.65 3.39
C ARG A 65 -9.98 -8.63 4.53
N GLY A 66 -10.69 -8.20 5.56
CA GLY A 66 -11.00 -8.99 6.73
C GLY A 66 -10.06 -8.71 7.90
N ASP A 67 -10.21 -9.49 8.96
CA ASP A 67 -9.42 -9.33 10.18
C ASP A 67 -7.95 -9.72 9.98
N ASP A 68 -7.67 -10.56 8.98
CA ASP A 68 -6.34 -11.02 8.61
C ASP A 68 -5.77 -10.30 7.37
N ALA A 69 -6.35 -9.16 6.97
CA ALA A 69 -5.96 -8.45 5.76
C ALA A 69 -4.47 -8.07 5.75
N VAL A 70 -3.93 -7.65 6.89
CA VAL A 70 -2.50 -7.30 7.02
C VAL A 70 -1.64 -8.55 6.83
N ASP A 71 -2.03 -9.67 7.41
CA ASP A 71 -1.30 -10.93 7.26
C ASP A 71 -1.32 -11.42 5.80
N GLN A 72 -2.45 -11.30 5.12
CA GLN A 72 -2.56 -11.60 3.69
C GLN A 72 -1.61 -10.72 2.86
N MET A 73 -1.56 -9.43 3.16
CA MET A 73 -0.66 -8.49 2.49
C MET A 73 0.82 -8.86 2.76
N LEU A 74 1.16 -9.20 3.98
CA LEU A 74 2.52 -9.56 4.36
C LEU A 74 2.97 -10.89 3.71
N ALA A 75 2.05 -11.78 3.40
CA ALA A 75 2.34 -13.02 2.68
C ALA A 75 2.87 -12.77 1.25
N GLU A 76 2.59 -11.60 0.67
CA GLU A 76 3.15 -11.17 -0.62
C GLU A 76 4.60 -10.67 -0.51
N LYS A 77 5.16 -10.63 0.69
CA LYS A 77 6.54 -10.19 0.98
C LYS A 77 6.88 -8.81 0.43
N PRO A 78 6.11 -7.77 0.77
CA PRO A 78 6.41 -6.42 0.31
C PRO A 78 7.74 -5.93 0.90
N THR A 79 8.43 -5.05 0.19
CA THR A 79 9.68 -4.44 0.66
C THR A 79 9.41 -3.45 1.78
N PHE A 80 8.32 -2.68 1.66
CA PHE A 80 7.91 -1.72 2.69
C PHE A 80 6.38 -1.63 2.74
N ALA A 81 5.88 -1.11 3.83
CA ALA A 81 4.46 -0.87 4.03
C ALA A 81 4.20 0.52 4.62
N CYS A 82 3.11 1.12 4.20
CA CYS A 82 2.63 2.38 4.75
C CYS A 82 1.36 2.12 5.55
N VAL A 83 1.29 2.66 6.75
CA VAL A 83 0.10 2.59 7.61
C VAL A 83 -0.53 3.97 7.71
N ALA A 84 -1.75 4.09 7.21
CA ALA A 84 -2.52 5.33 7.18
C ALA A 84 -3.97 5.07 7.63
N THR A 85 -4.10 4.37 8.74
CA THR A 85 -5.37 4.13 9.44
C THR A 85 -5.62 5.22 10.48
N PRO A 86 -6.81 5.32 11.08
CA PRO A 86 -6.99 6.14 12.28
C PRO A 86 -6.02 5.76 13.39
N ASP A 87 -5.60 6.74 14.20
CA ASP A 87 -4.54 6.60 15.19
C ASP A 87 -4.70 5.41 16.14
N ASP A 88 -5.93 5.13 16.54
CA ASP A 88 -6.26 4.01 17.44
C ASP A 88 -6.00 2.62 16.82
N ARG A 89 -5.77 2.56 15.52
CA ARG A 89 -5.55 1.31 14.77
C ARG A 89 -4.14 1.16 14.23
N HIS A 90 -3.28 2.15 14.43
CA HIS A 90 -1.90 2.11 13.93
C HIS A 90 -1.07 1.00 14.56
N PHE A 91 -1.29 0.74 15.84
CA PHE A 91 -0.40 -0.12 16.64
C PHE A 91 -0.37 -1.56 16.13
N GLU A 92 -1.52 -2.21 16.00
CA GLU A 92 -1.58 -3.63 15.64
C GLU A 92 -1.01 -3.88 14.24
N ALA A 93 -1.35 -3.04 13.25
CA ALA A 93 -0.83 -3.16 11.91
C ALA A 93 0.68 -2.90 11.88
N SER A 94 1.15 -1.86 12.57
CA SER A 94 2.57 -1.51 12.64
C SER A 94 3.39 -2.61 13.29
N LYS A 95 2.88 -3.19 14.37
CA LYS A 95 3.53 -4.30 15.07
C LYS A 95 3.70 -5.51 14.14
N ALA A 96 2.64 -5.93 13.46
CA ALA A 96 2.69 -7.07 12.54
C ALA A 96 3.70 -6.85 11.41
N ILE A 97 3.74 -5.63 10.84
CA ILE A 97 4.67 -5.27 9.78
C ILE A 97 6.12 -5.33 10.26
N LEU A 98 6.40 -4.76 11.42
CA LEU A 98 7.75 -4.78 12.00
C LEU A 98 8.20 -6.20 12.37
N GLU A 99 7.32 -7.02 12.94
CA GLU A 99 7.62 -8.41 13.26
C GLU A 99 7.90 -9.24 12.00
N ALA A 100 7.32 -8.89 10.87
CA ALA A 100 7.60 -9.51 9.58
C ALA A 100 8.91 -9.03 8.93
N GLY A 101 9.63 -8.08 9.54
CA GLY A 101 10.88 -7.53 8.99
C GLY A 101 10.68 -6.60 7.81
N VAL A 102 9.50 -6.03 7.65
CA VAL A 102 9.16 -5.10 6.55
C VAL A 102 9.37 -3.66 7.00
N HIS A 103 9.96 -2.85 6.13
CA HIS A 103 10.13 -1.42 6.41
C HIS A 103 8.77 -0.73 6.55
N LEU A 104 8.66 0.19 7.51
CA LEU A 104 7.40 0.79 7.90
C LEU A 104 7.44 2.31 7.81
N LEU A 105 6.42 2.87 7.15
CA LEU A 105 6.08 4.29 7.22
C LEU A 105 4.71 4.42 7.88
N VAL A 106 4.63 5.19 8.95
CA VAL A 106 3.37 5.48 9.66
C VAL A 106 3.00 6.94 9.47
N GLU A 107 1.79 7.16 9.06
CA GLU A 107 1.19 8.49 8.94
C GLU A 107 0.47 8.90 10.24
#